data_c10559360a655ae493b2e62a32b777e2
#
_entry.id   c10559360a655ae493b2e62a32b777e2
#
_cell.length_a   1.000
_cell.length_b   1.000
_cell.length_c   1.000
_cell.angle_alpha   90.00
_cell.angle_beta   90.00
_cell.angle_gamma   90.00
#
_symmetry.space_group_name_H-M   'P 1'
#
loop_
_entity.id
_entity.type
_entity.pdbx_description
1 polymer ?
#
loop_
_entity_poly.entity_id
_entity_poly.type
_entity_poly.pdbx_seq_one_letter_code
_entity_poly.pdbx_strand_id
1 'polypeptide(L)'
;MTFKVDSVEYTNERAVATQQTAFTLVAQMRSWLPNAIGGVLWFGVDDTNTCVYVPLYACLNEVPECYSELNGSMYDLSWTSAFWIHNWVANMAYARYEPMIGDIRKVQSAVEPSLNLRQPAVDKAAVELYATSPQEAIAYLTQYSCDAAEASTARWKKLGEYLMVKFLDGNVKQEENGKFKDNGYGLPDSPLFPGYSQEYYEEIVRQTGDRFLETPPKY
;
A
#
# COMPACT_ATOMS: atom_id res chain seq x y z
N MET A 1 -7.65 19.37 15.18
CA MET A 1 -6.35 20.08 15.16
C MET A 1 -6.59 21.46 14.65
N THR A 2 -5.98 22.45 15.27
CA THR A 2 -6.06 23.85 14.87
C THR A 2 -4.68 24.45 14.77
N PHE A 3 -4.51 25.53 14.01
CA PHE A 3 -3.31 26.35 13.94
C PHE A 3 -3.69 27.82 14.03
N LYS A 4 -2.73 28.70 14.37
CA LYS A 4 -2.96 30.13 14.52
C LYS A 4 -2.12 30.93 13.54
N VAL A 5 -2.74 31.95 12.95
CA VAL A 5 -2.08 33.01 12.16
C VAL A 5 -2.61 34.33 12.69
N ASP A 6 -1.73 35.24 13.04
CA ASP A 6 -2.05 36.57 13.59
C ASP A 6 -3.09 36.52 14.74
N SER A 7 -2.94 35.56 15.64
CA SER A 7 -3.83 35.30 16.78
C SER A 7 -5.22 34.75 16.43
N VAL A 8 -5.55 34.54 15.15
CA VAL A 8 -6.78 33.90 14.69
C VAL A 8 -6.57 32.40 14.59
N GLU A 9 -7.50 31.62 15.12
CA GLU A 9 -7.44 30.15 15.09
C GLU A 9 -8.19 29.61 13.86
N TYR A 10 -7.53 28.69 13.17
CA TYR A 10 -8.04 28.01 11.97
C TYR A 10 -8.11 26.50 12.20
N THR A 11 -9.06 25.85 11.57
CA THR A 11 -9.18 24.39 11.57
C THR A 11 -8.24 23.79 10.53
N ASN A 12 -7.47 22.79 10.95
CA ASN A 12 -6.70 21.96 10.03
C ASN A 12 -7.53 20.72 9.68
N GLU A 13 -8.17 20.74 8.53
CA GLU A 13 -8.93 19.59 8.02
C GLU A 13 -8.00 18.41 7.70
N ARG A 14 -8.49 17.20 8.00
CA ARG A 14 -7.76 15.97 7.71
C ARG A 14 -8.49 15.15 6.66
N ALA A 15 -7.75 14.60 5.73
CA ALA A 15 -8.25 13.58 4.81
C ALA A 15 -8.70 12.32 5.57
N VAL A 16 -9.60 11.54 4.97
CA VAL A 16 -10.04 10.24 5.52
C VAL A 16 -8.87 9.26 5.57
N ALA A 17 -8.05 9.23 4.52
CA ALA A 17 -6.81 8.46 4.46
C ALA A 17 -5.61 9.35 4.80
N THR A 18 -4.79 8.94 5.74
CA THR A 18 -3.56 9.64 6.16
C THR A 18 -2.48 8.64 6.54
N GLN A 19 -1.24 9.09 6.61
CA GLN A 19 -0.11 8.30 7.11
C GLN A 19 -0.31 7.75 8.54
N GLN A 20 -1.21 8.33 9.32
CA GLN A 20 -1.52 7.88 10.69
C GLN A 20 -2.71 6.92 10.75
N THR A 21 -3.30 6.56 9.63
CA THR A 21 -4.35 5.54 9.59
C THR A 21 -3.74 4.19 9.95
N ALA A 22 -4.22 3.56 11.01
CA ALA A 22 -3.67 2.28 11.46
C ALA A 22 -4.23 1.09 10.66
N PHE A 23 -5.51 1.16 10.32
CA PHE A 23 -6.21 0.14 9.53
C PHE A 23 -7.54 0.68 9.02
N THR A 24 -8.09 -0.01 8.03
CA THR A 24 -9.47 0.16 7.56
C THR A 24 -10.13 -1.20 7.38
N LEU A 25 -11.45 -1.21 7.46
CA LEU A 25 -12.20 -2.43 7.28
C LEU A 25 -13.53 -2.18 6.58
N VAL A 26 -13.95 -3.19 5.80
CA VAL A 26 -15.30 -3.29 5.24
C VAL A 26 -15.91 -4.62 5.68
N ALA A 27 -16.99 -4.57 6.47
CA ALA A 27 -17.70 -5.76 6.90
C ALA A 27 -18.70 -6.19 5.83
N GLN A 28 -18.56 -7.41 5.33
CA GLN A 28 -19.50 -8.05 4.41
C GLN A 28 -20.29 -9.11 5.15
N MET A 29 -21.60 -8.88 5.30
CA MET A 29 -22.51 -9.78 5.99
C MET A 29 -23.46 -10.44 4.99
N ARG A 30 -23.48 -11.79 4.94
CA ARG A 30 -24.23 -12.59 3.96
C ARG A 30 -25.15 -13.56 4.69
N SER A 31 -26.37 -13.11 4.99
CA SER A 31 -27.36 -13.83 5.79
C SER A 31 -27.86 -15.13 5.16
N TRP A 32 -27.61 -15.35 3.87
CA TRP A 32 -27.98 -16.57 3.14
C TRP A 32 -26.96 -17.71 3.26
N LEU A 33 -25.84 -17.46 3.93
CA LEU A 33 -24.81 -18.46 4.23
C LEU A 33 -24.85 -18.86 5.71
N PRO A 34 -24.33 -20.04 6.09
CA PRO A 34 -24.11 -20.38 7.49
C PRO A 34 -23.32 -19.29 8.22
N ASN A 35 -23.63 -19.06 9.49
CA ASN A 35 -23.02 -17.96 10.28
C ASN A 35 -21.49 -17.99 10.27
N ALA A 36 -20.88 -19.17 10.29
CA ALA A 36 -19.43 -19.31 10.24
C ALA A 36 -18.81 -18.84 8.89
N ILE A 37 -19.58 -18.84 7.81
CA ILE A 37 -19.13 -18.51 6.45
C ILE A 37 -19.61 -17.12 6.04
N GLY A 38 -20.78 -16.70 6.55
CA GLY A 38 -21.50 -15.51 6.10
C GLY A 38 -20.79 -14.17 6.37
N GLY A 39 -19.95 -14.11 7.39
CA GLY A 39 -19.23 -12.90 7.78
C GLY A 39 -17.82 -12.86 7.21
N VAL A 40 -17.48 -11.81 6.48
CA VAL A 40 -16.12 -11.51 6.01
C VAL A 40 -15.76 -10.09 6.39
N LEU A 41 -14.59 -9.93 6.94
CA LEU A 41 -13.96 -8.66 7.21
C LEU A 41 -12.88 -8.43 6.14
N TRP A 42 -13.13 -7.51 5.22
CA TRP A 42 -12.11 -7.03 4.29
C TRP A 42 -11.22 -6.04 5.05
N PHE A 43 -10.02 -6.47 5.38
CA PHE A 43 -9.12 -5.77 6.26
C PHE A 43 -7.94 -5.17 5.51
N GLY A 44 -7.80 -3.85 5.59
CA GLY A 44 -6.67 -3.10 5.05
C GLY A 44 -5.79 -2.59 6.19
N VAL A 45 -4.51 -2.87 6.12
CA VAL A 45 -3.52 -2.41 7.10
C VAL A 45 -2.93 -1.09 6.67
N ASP A 46 -2.74 -0.17 7.62
CA ASP A 46 -2.14 1.13 7.43
C ASP A 46 -3.00 2.09 6.57
N ASP A 47 -2.39 2.93 5.77
CA ASP A 47 -3.05 3.97 4.98
C ASP A 47 -4.06 3.40 3.96
N THR A 48 -5.30 3.81 4.09
CA THR A 48 -6.43 3.37 3.25
C THR A 48 -6.21 3.56 1.76
N ASN A 49 -5.47 4.60 1.38
CA ASN A 49 -5.24 4.93 -0.03
C ASN A 49 -4.19 4.02 -0.68
N THR A 50 -3.25 3.52 0.10
CA THR A 50 -2.11 2.73 -0.38
C THR A 50 -2.10 1.29 0.09
N CYS A 51 -3.08 0.82 0.87
CA CYS A 51 -3.19 -0.59 1.30
C CYS A 51 -3.94 -1.46 0.28
N VAL A 52 -4.06 -2.73 0.57
CA VAL A 52 -4.97 -3.69 -0.06
C VAL A 52 -5.89 -4.31 0.97
N TYR A 53 -7.12 -4.60 0.57
CA TYR A 53 -8.11 -5.26 1.42
C TYR A 53 -8.01 -6.78 1.27
N VAL A 54 -7.79 -7.45 2.40
CA VAL A 54 -7.66 -8.91 2.47
C VAL A 54 -8.89 -9.50 3.18
N PRO A 55 -9.51 -10.58 2.65
CA PRO A 55 -10.68 -11.19 3.25
C PRO A 55 -10.31 -12.05 4.46
N LEU A 56 -10.77 -11.63 5.63
CA LEU A 56 -10.70 -12.39 6.88
C LEU A 56 -12.11 -12.89 7.22
N TYR A 57 -12.33 -14.19 7.25
CA TYR A 57 -13.62 -14.75 7.65
C TYR A 57 -13.84 -14.58 9.16
N ALA A 58 -15.03 -14.21 9.56
CA ALA A 58 -15.34 -13.91 10.97
C ALA A 58 -15.23 -15.12 11.93
N CYS A 59 -15.14 -16.33 11.38
CA CYS A 59 -14.99 -17.57 12.12
C CYS A 59 -13.54 -18.00 12.40
N LEU A 60 -12.55 -17.19 12.00
CA LEU A 60 -11.14 -17.50 12.19
C LEU A 60 -10.84 -17.91 13.64
N ASN A 61 -10.08 -18.98 13.82
CA ASN A 61 -9.56 -19.45 15.11
C ASN A 61 -8.06 -19.16 15.30
N GLU A 62 -7.41 -18.63 14.29
CA GLU A 62 -6.01 -18.17 14.32
C GLU A 62 -5.90 -16.80 13.63
N VAL A 63 -5.00 -15.98 14.10
CA VAL A 63 -4.66 -14.68 13.48
C VAL A 63 -3.48 -14.90 12.52
N PRO A 64 -3.51 -14.35 11.29
CA PRO A 64 -2.34 -14.40 10.42
C PRO A 64 -1.10 -13.86 11.13
N GLU A 65 0.04 -14.55 10.99
CA GLU A 65 1.30 -14.17 11.66
C GLU A 65 1.72 -12.73 11.33
N CYS A 66 1.53 -12.32 10.07
CA CYS A 66 1.83 -10.95 9.65
C CYS A 66 0.94 -9.87 10.32
N TYR A 67 -0.18 -10.25 10.96
CA TYR A 67 -1.07 -9.36 11.71
C TYR A 67 -0.95 -9.55 13.23
N SER A 68 -0.06 -10.43 13.68
CA SER A 68 0.15 -10.68 15.10
C SER A 68 0.68 -9.45 15.83
N GLU A 69 0.11 -9.15 16.99
CA GLU A 69 0.56 -8.06 17.86
C GLU A 69 2.00 -8.24 18.36
N LEU A 70 2.50 -9.47 18.36
CA LEU A 70 3.87 -9.81 18.79
C LEU A 70 4.88 -9.71 17.62
N ASN A 71 4.42 -9.43 16.41
CA ASN A 71 5.26 -9.29 15.23
C ASN A 71 5.73 -7.85 15.04
N GLY A 72 6.68 -7.41 15.87
CA GLY A 72 7.14 -6.03 15.93
C GLY A 72 6.32 -5.14 16.87
N SER A 73 6.74 -3.91 17.03
CA SER A 73 6.06 -2.89 17.82
C SER A 73 6.26 -1.51 17.20
N MET A 74 5.74 -0.45 17.80
CA MET A 74 6.01 0.93 17.32
C MET A 74 7.49 1.33 17.46
N TYR A 75 8.28 0.57 18.20
CA TYR A 75 9.73 0.83 18.45
C TYR A 75 10.62 -0.28 17.90
N ASP A 76 10.02 -1.34 17.34
CA ASP A 76 10.75 -2.52 16.89
C ASP A 76 10.23 -2.97 15.51
N LEU A 77 11.00 -2.64 14.49
CA LEU A 77 10.67 -2.93 13.10
C LEU A 77 10.73 -4.43 12.82
N SER A 78 9.69 -4.96 12.18
CA SER A 78 9.67 -6.33 11.66
C SER A 78 9.36 -6.36 10.17
N TRP A 79 10.20 -7.00 9.39
CA TRP A 79 10.01 -7.20 7.94
C TRP A 79 9.07 -8.36 7.58
N THR A 80 8.40 -8.93 8.58
CA THR A 80 7.30 -9.90 8.41
C THR A 80 5.96 -9.31 8.88
N SER A 81 5.97 -8.19 9.59
CA SER A 81 4.77 -7.46 10.00
C SER A 81 4.12 -6.73 8.83
N ALA A 82 2.85 -6.98 8.61
CA ALA A 82 2.08 -6.27 7.59
C ALA A 82 2.03 -4.76 7.86
N PHE A 83 1.88 -4.36 9.14
CA PHE A 83 1.90 -2.95 9.53
C PHE A 83 3.19 -2.26 9.05
N TRP A 84 4.35 -2.80 9.40
CA TRP A 84 5.62 -2.19 9.04
C TRP A 84 5.85 -2.13 7.54
N ILE A 85 5.46 -3.18 6.81
CA ILE A 85 5.61 -3.27 5.36
C ILE A 85 4.69 -2.27 4.66
N HIS A 86 3.42 -2.17 5.04
CA HIS A 86 2.48 -1.21 4.46
C HIS A 86 2.85 0.24 4.82
N ASN A 87 3.21 0.49 6.07
CA ASN A 87 3.65 1.80 6.54
C ASN A 87 4.92 2.29 5.80
N TRP A 88 5.88 1.40 5.55
CA TRP A 88 7.06 1.72 4.75
C TRP A 88 6.69 2.15 3.33
N VAL A 89 5.81 1.41 2.64
CA VAL A 89 5.34 1.76 1.28
C VAL A 89 4.58 3.09 1.29
N ALA A 90 3.65 3.27 2.23
CA ALA A 90 2.88 4.50 2.37
C ALA A 90 3.78 5.72 2.61
N ASN A 91 4.73 5.63 3.53
CA ASN A 91 5.64 6.75 3.82
C ASN A 91 6.54 7.12 2.63
N MET A 92 7.02 6.14 1.87
CA MET A 92 7.72 6.43 0.60
C MET A 92 6.81 7.14 -0.39
N ALA A 93 5.59 6.67 -0.55
CA ALA A 93 4.62 7.27 -1.47
C ALA A 93 4.26 8.70 -1.08
N TYR A 94 4.03 8.98 0.20
CA TYR A 94 3.74 10.35 0.65
C TYR A 94 4.90 11.33 0.42
N ALA A 95 6.13 10.85 0.39
CA ALA A 95 7.29 11.69 0.05
C ALA A 95 7.37 12.05 -1.44
N ARG A 96 6.83 11.20 -2.32
CA ARG A 96 6.86 11.36 -3.78
C ARG A 96 5.60 10.75 -4.43
N TYR A 97 4.44 11.26 -4.04
CA TYR A 97 3.14 10.66 -4.33
C TYR A 97 2.87 10.47 -5.82
N GLU A 98 2.98 11.54 -6.61
CA GLU A 98 2.60 11.53 -8.02
C GLU A 98 3.32 10.43 -8.83
N PRO A 99 4.66 10.30 -8.78
CA PRO A 99 5.33 9.26 -9.55
C PRO A 99 5.13 7.84 -9.01
N MET A 100 4.89 7.68 -7.70
CA MET A 100 4.80 6.35 -7.08
C MET A 100 3.40 5.76 -7.10
N ILE A 101 2.35 6.58 -6.98
CA ILE A 101 0.98 6.08 -6.81
C ILE A 101 0.52 5.21 -7.97
N GLY A 102 0.97 5.49 -9.19
CA GLY A 102 0.65 4.69 -10.37
C GLY A 102 1.11 3.22 -10.26
N ASP A 103 2.29 2.98 -9.70
CA ASP A 103 2.82 1.62 -9.51
C ASP A 103 2.12 0.91 -8.34
N ILE A 104 1.78 1.62 -7.27
CA ILE A 104 0.95 1.09 -6.17
C ILE A 104 -0.41 0.66 -6.69
N ARG A 105 -1.09 1.50 -7.47
CA ARG A 105 -2.41 1.21 -8.08
C ARG A 105 -2.38 -0.03 -8.97
N LYS A 106 -1.31 -0.27 -9.72
CA LYS A 106 -1.14 -1.50 -10.52
C LYS A 106 -1.18 -2.74 -9.65
N VAL A 107 -0.52 -2.72 -8.49
CA VAL A 107 -0.50 -3.87 -7.58
C VAL A 107 -1.86 -4.03 -6.88
N GLN A 108 -2.49 -2.96 -6.42
CA GLN A 108 -3.85 -2.99 -5.87
C GLN A 108 -4.83 -3.61 -6.86
N SER A 109 -4.82 -3.14 -8.12
CA SER A 109 -5.69 -3.63 -9.21
C SER A 109 -5.43 -5.08 -9.61
N ALA A 110 -4.30 -5.64 -9.26
CA ALA A 110 -4.01 -7.06 -9.48
C ALA A 110 -4.43 -7.94 -8.28
N VAL A 111 -4.24 -7.45 -7.06
CA VAL A 111 -4.48 -8.22 -5.83
C VAL A 111 -5.97 -8.29 -5.49
N GLU A 112 -6.62 -7.15 -5.32
CA GLU A 112 -8.01 -7.09 -4.84
C GLU A 112 -9.02 -7.78 -5.75
N PRO A 113 -9.02 -7.58 -7.08
CA PRO A 113 -9.91 -8.32 -7.96
C PRO A 113 -9.64 -9.83 -7.95
N SER A 114 -8.39 -10.26 -7.78
CA SER A 114 -8.06 -11.69 -7.66
C SER A 114 -8.65 -12.32 -6.40
N LEU A 115 -8.61 -11.62 -5.26
CA LEU A 115 -9.23 -12.07 -4.01
C LEU A 115 -10.76 -12.11 -4.13
N ASN A 116 -11.36 -11.07 -4.69
CA ASN A 116 -12.80 -11.00 -4.94
C ASN A 116 -13.28 -12.13 -5.87
N LEU A 117 -12.54 -12.42 -6.94
CA LEU A 117 -12.88 -13.48 -7.90
C LEU A 117 -12.84 -14.88 -7.26
N ARG A 118 -11.96 -15.11 -6.30
CA ARG A 118 -11.81 -16.40 -5.62
C ARG A 118 -12.89 -16.63 -4.55
N GLN A 119 -13.42 -15.57 -3.94
CA GLN A 119 -14.35 -15.69 -2.82
C GLN A 119 -15.53 -16.62 -3.07
N PRO A 120 -16.26 -16.58 -4.20
CA PRO A 120 -17.37 -17.49 -4.44
C PRO A 120 -16.98 -18.98 -4.45
N ALA A 121 -15.80 -19.31 -4.94
CA ALA A 121 -15.30 -20.68 -4.94
C ALA A 121 -14.90 -21.14 -3.52
N VAL A 122 -14.30 -20.25 -2.75
CA VAL A 122 -13.96 -20.50 -1.33
C VAL A 122 -15.24 -20.69 -0.50
N ASP A 123 -16.23 -19.83 -0.67
CA ASP A 123 -17.52 -19.94 -0.01
C ASP A 123 -18.21 -21.27 -0.32
N LYS A 124 -18.23 -21.68 -1.60
CA LYS A 124 -18.82 -22.94 -2.04
C LYS A 124 -18.13 -24.13 -1.36
N ALA A 125 -16.80 -24.17 -1.40
CA ALA A 125 -16.05 -25.26 -0.75
C ALA A 125 -16.29 -25.28 0.77
N ALA A 126 -16.34 -24.11 1.41
CA ALA A 126 -16.64 -24.02 2.84
C ALA A 126 -18.06 -24.51 3.18
N VAL A 127 -19.07 -24.20 2.36
CA VAL A 127 -20.44 -24.69 2.55
C VAL A 127 -20.50 -26.21 2.42
N GLU A 128 -19.81 -26.80 1.44
CA GLU A 128 -19.73 -28.26 1.26
C GLU A 128 -19.06 -28.93 2.46
N LEU A 129 -17.97 -28.39 2.96
CA LEU A 129 -17.32 -28.86 4.19
C LEU A 129 -18.21 -28.69 5.42
N TYR A 130 -18.89 -27.56 5.54
CA TYR A 130 -19.73 -27.24 6.70
C TYR A 130 -20.89 -28.23 6.86
N ALA A 131 -21.40 -28.75 5.76
CA ALA A 131 -22.49 -29.75 5.77
C ALA A 131 -22.08 -31.10 6.41
N THR A 132 -20.78 -31.40 6.41
CA THR A 132 -20.21 -32.63 6.99
C THR A 132 -19.48 -32.40 8.28
N SER A 133 -18.70 -31.30 8.36
CA SER A 133 -17.90 -30.94 9.52
C SER A 133 -17.74 -29.40 9.61
N PRO A 134 -18.49 -28.74 10.49
CA PRO A 134 -18.30 -27.30 10.71
C PRO A 134 -16.88 -26.93 11.11
N GLN A 135 -16.19 -27.80 11.83
CA GLN A 135 -14.81 -27.58 12.28
C GLN A 135 -13.82 -27.56 11.09
N GLU A 136 -14.00 -28.48 10.15
CA GLU A 136 -13.17 -28.50 8.93
C GLU A 136 -13.41 -27.29 8.04
N ALA A 137 -14.66 -26.81 7.94
CA ALA A 137 -14.97 -25.58 7.24
C ALA A 137 -14.29 -24.37 7.87
N ILE A 138 -14.31 -24.25 9.21
CA ILE A 138 -13.63 -23.18 9.94
C ILE A 138 -12.12 -23.26 9.73
N ALA A 139 -11.52 -24.45 9.83
CA ALA A 139 -10.10 -24.65 9.60
C ALA A 139 -9.70 -24.25 8.15
N TYR A 140 -10.49 -24.63 7.16
CA TYR A 140 -10.29 -24.26 5.76
C TYR A 140 -10.34 -22.73 5.57
N LEU A 141 -11.34 -22.05 6.14
CA LEU A 141 -11.49 -20.60 6.03
C LEU A 141 -10.40 -19.85 6.80
N THR A 142 -9.94 -20.39 7.94
CA THR A 142 -8.80 -19.88 8.69
C THR A 142 -7.54 -19.93 7.83
N GLN A 143 -7.22 -21.10 7.28
CA GLN A 143 -6.05 -21.28 6.42
C GLN A 143 -6.10 -20.35 5.19
N TYR A 144 -7.25 -20.28 4.50
CA TYR A 144 -7.44 -19.39 3.36
C TYR A 144 -7.15 -17.92 3.72
N SER A 145 -7.69 -17.45 4.85
CA SER A 145 -7.50 -16.05 5.29
C SER A 145 -6.04 -15.77 5.68
N CYS A 146 -5.39 -16.71 6.38
CA CYS A 146 -3.97 -16.60 6.71
C CYS A 146 -3.10 -16.56 5.46
N ASP A 147 -3.33 -17.49 4.51
CA ASP A 147 -2.58 -17.53 3.24
C ASP A 147 -2.79 -16.25 2.42
N ALA A 148 -4.00 -15.71 2.38
CA ALA A 148 -4.30 -14.47 1.67
C ALA A 148 -3.58 -13.27 2.30
N ALA A 149 -3.52 -13.19 3.63
CA ALA A 149 -2.83 -12.13 4.36
C ALA A 149 -1.31 -12.19 4.14
N GLU A 150 -0.72 -13.37 4.29
CA GLU A 150 0.72 -13.60 4.11
C GLU A 150 1.15 -13.32 2.66
N ALA A 151 0.40 -13.84 1.67
CA ALA A 151 0.69 -13.62 0.26
C ALA A 151 0.58 -12.14 -0.12
N SER A 152 -0.42 -11.42 0.40
CA SER A 152 -0.60 -9.99 0.17
C SER A 152 0.52 -9.18 0.79
N THR A 153 0.91 -9.50 2.03
CA THR A 153 2.03 -8.87 2.74
C THR A 153 3.36 -9.08 2.01
N ALA A 154 3.63 -10.31 1.58
CA ALA A 154 4.82 -10.62 0.79
C ALA A 154 4.85 -9.87 -0.56
N ARG A 155 3.68 -9.74 -1.21
CA ARG A 155 3.55 -8.95 -2.45
C ARG A 155 3.82 -7.47 -2.20
N TRP A 156 3.35 -6.94 -1.07
CA TRP A 156 3.55 -5.55 -0.68
C TRP A 156 5.01 -5.24 -0.37
N LYS A 157 5.70 -6.17 0.28
CA LYS A 157 7.15 -6.06 0.50
C LYS A 157 7.93 -5.93 -0.81
N LYS A 158 7.60 -6.79 -1.79
CA LYS A 158 8.22 -6.70 -3.13
C LYS A 158 7.90 -5.39 -3.84
N LEU A 159 6.69 -4.85 -3.65
CA LEU A 159 6.36 -3.53 -4.16
C LEU A 159 7.24 -2.45 -3.52
N GLY A 160 7.42 -2.48 -2.20
CA GLY A 160 8.30 -1.52 -1.51
C GLY A 160 9.74 -1.59 -2.00
N GLU A 161 10.29 -2.78 -2.16
CA GLU A 161 11.63 -3.00 -2.75
C GLU A 161 11.72 -2.43 -4.17
N TYR A 162 10.71 -2.68 -5.00
CA TYR A 162 10.64 -2.16 -6.35
C TYR A 162 10.56 -0.61 -6.38
N LEU A 163 9.71 -0.01 -5.55
CA LEU A 163 9.59 1.44 -5.46
C LEU A 163 10.90 2.08 -4.99
N MET A 164 11.56 1.47 -4.01
CA MET A 164 12.86 1.93 -3.54
C MET A 164 13.86 1.96 -4.69
N VAL A 165 13.98 0.88 -5.46
CA VAL A 165 14.91 0.80 -6.59
C VAL A 165 14.54 1.80 -7.68
N LYS A 166 13.26 1.88 -8.07
CA LYS A 166 12.80 2.71 -9.19
C LYS A 166 12.99 4.19 -8.95
N PHE A 167 12.77 4.65 -7.72
CA PHE A 167 12.69 6.08 -7.37
C PHE A 167 13.83 6.58 -6.49
N LEU A 168 14.85 5.76 -6.24
CA LEU A 168 16.02 6.15 -5.45
C LEU A 168 16.76 7.33 -6.10
N ASP A 169 17.39 8.16 -5.28
CA ASP A 169 18.23 9.29 -5.68
C ASP A 169 17.52 10.38 -6.52
N GLY A 170 16.21 10.53 -6.31
CA GLY A 170 15.43 11.60 -6.95
C GLY A 170 15.14 11.38 -8.43
N ASN A 171 15.66 10.33 -9.04
CA ASN A 171 15.38 9.96 -10.43
C ASN A 171 14.24 8.93 -10.54
N VAL A 172 13.82 8.65 -11.77
CA VAL A 172 12.90 7.57 -12.12
C VAL A 172 13.58 6.66 -13.13
N LYS A 173 13.89 5.44 -12.71
CA LYS A 173 14.47 4.44 -13.61
C LYS A 173 13.45 3.98 -14.63
N GLN A 174 13.82 4.03 -15.91
CA GLN A 174 12.96 3.60 -17.00
C GLN A 174 12.89 2.09 -17.09
N GLU A 175 11.76 1.60 -17.60
CA GLU A 175 11.51 0.18 -17.80
C GLU A 175 11.18 -0.10 -19.25
N GLU A 176 11.60 -1.28 -19.70
CA GLU A 176 11.25 -1.85 -21.00
C GLU A 176 10.98 -3.35 -20.82
N ASN A 177 9.85 -3.83 -21.35
CA ASN A 177 9.44 -5.24 -21.22
C ASN A 177 9.44 -5.77 -19.77
N GLY A 178 9.05 -4.93 -18.79
CA GLY A 178 8.96 -5.28 -17.37
C GLY A 178 10.29 -5.41 -16.64
N LYS A 179 11.37 -4.86 -17.21
CA LYS A 179 12.71 -4.80 -16.61
C LYS A 179 13.24 -3.38 -16.65
N PHE A 180 14.02 -3.00 -15.65
CA PHE A 180 14.73 -1.73 -15.69
C PHE A 180 15.73 -1.72 -16.87
N LYS A 181 15.78 -0.58 -17.57
CA LYS A 181 16.78 -0.35 -18.61
C LYS A 181 18.16 -0.26 -17.97
N ASP A 182 19.07 -1.09 -18.47
CA ASP A 182 20.45 -1.17 -18.00
C ASP A 182 21.39 -0.80 -19.13
N ASN A 183 22.44 -0.05 -18.82
CA ASN A 183 23.45 0.37 -19.79
C ASN A 183 24.50 -0.74 -20.12
N GLY A 184 24.29 -1.96 -19.63
CA GLY A 184 25.19 -3.09 -19.80
C GLY A 184 26.27 -3.24 -18.72
N TYR A 185 26.32 -2.30 -17.77
CA TYR A 185 27.29 -2.27 -16.66
C TYR A 185 26.64 -2.24 -15.28
N GLY A 186 25.34 -2.59 -15.19
CA GLY A 186 24.60 -2.58 -13.93
C GLY A 186 24.16 -1.19 -13.47
N LEU A 187 24.15 -0.20 -14.36
CA LEU A 187 23.68 1.15 -14.08
C LEU A 187 22.43 1.46 -14.90
N PRO A 188 21.51 2.30 -14.37
CA PRO A 188 20.33 2.70 -15.12
C PRO A 188 20.70 3.39 -16.44
N ASP A 189 20.07 2.96 -17.54
CA ASP A 189 20.16 3.68 -18.81
C ASP A 189 19.14 4.82 -18.82
N SER A 190 19.64 6.04 -19.07
CA SER A 190 18.84 7.26 -19.27
C SER A 190 17.71 7.45 -18.24
N PRO A 191 18.00 7.45 -16.92
CA PRO A 191 16.95 7.69 -15.91
C PRO A 191 16.35 9.09 -16.07
N LEU A 192 15.05 9.21 -15.82
CA LEU A 192 14.38 10.51 -15.83
C LEU A 192 14.66 11.26 -14.51
N PHE A 193 14.88 12.56 -14.61
CA PHE A 193 15.00 13.46 -13.46
C PHE A 193 13.80 14.42 -13.49
N PRO A 194 12.67 14.06 -12.83
CA PRO A 194 11.52 14.96 -12.77
C PRO A 194 11.92 16.25 -12.06
N GLY A 195 11.68 17.37 -12.71
CA GLY A 195 11.80 18.68 -12.11
C GLY A 195 10.57 19.01 -11.24
N TYR A 196 10.46 20.28 -10.92
CA TYR A 196 9.28 20.86 -10.28
C TYR A 196 8.31 21.41 -11.33
N SER A 197 7.11 21.83 -10.91
CA SER A 197 6.15 22.46 -11.81
C SER A 197 6.67 23.82 -12.32
N GLN A 198 6.15 24.27 -13.45
CA GLN A 198 6.51 25.56 -14.03
C GLN A 198 6.22 26.70 -13.04
N GLU A 199 5.08 26.64 -12.35
CA GLU A 199 4.69 27.65 -11.35
C GLU A 199 5.71 27.74 -10.20
N TYR A 200 6.27 26.59 -9.79
CA TYR A 200 7.32 26.57 -8.76
C TYR A 200 8.60 27.26 -9.24
N TYR A 201 9.02 27.02 -10.48
CA TYR A 201 10.17 27.70 -11.05
C TYR A 201 9.95 29.21 -11.22
N GLU A 202 8.75 29.63 -11.65
CA GLU A 202 8.37 31.03 -11.74
C GLU A 202 8.40 31.71 -10.38
N GLU A 203 7.93 31.03 -9.34
CA GLU A 203 7.99 31.53 -7.97
C GLU A 203 9.43 31.71 -7.48
N ILE A 204 10.34 30.75 -7.78
CA ILE A 204 11.76 30.90 -7.47
C ILE A 204 12.33 32.15 -8.15
N VAL A 205 12.09 32.31 -9.45
CA VAL A 205 12.60 33.50 -10.18
C VAL A 205 12.01 34.78 -9.62
N ARG A 206 10.72 34.79 -9.28
CA ARG A 206 10.06 35.96 -8.66
C ARG A 206 10.69 36.35 -7.32
N GLN A 207 11.11 35.37 -6.51
CA GLN A 207 11.73 35.61 -5.20
C GLN A 207 13.21 35.98 -5.28
N THR A 208 13.92 35.45 -6.28
CA THR A 208 15.39 35.53 -6.34
C THR A 208 15.93 36.44 -7.46
N GLY A 209 15.06 36.90 -8.39
CA GLY A 209 15.46 37.66 -9.58
C GLY A 209 16.46 36.86 -10.42
N ASP A 210 17.47 37.53 -10.91
CA ASP A 210 18.48 36.98 -11.82
C ASP A 210 19.55 36.11 -11.13
N ARG A 211 19.38 35.77 -9.84
CA ARG A 211 20.39 35.03 -9.06
C ARG A 211 20.81 33.71 -9.70
N PHE A 212 19.88 33.04 -10.34
CA PHE A 212 20.10 31.73 -10.98
C PHE A 212 20.07 31.80 -12.51
N LEU A 213 20.17 33.02 -13.07
CA LEU A 213 20.25 33.19 -14.51
C LEU A 213 21.53 32.53 -15.04
N GLU A 214 21.32 31.59 -16.01
CA GLU A 214 22.45 30.97 -16.67
C GLU A 214 23.14 32.00 -17.58
N THR A 215 24.38 32.33 -17.28
CA THR A 215 25.20 33.16 -18.16
C THR A 215 25.90 32.28 -19.18
N PRO A 216 25.75 32.55 -20.48
CA PRO A 216 26.48 31.81 -21.51
C PRO A 216 27.98 31.81 -21.25
N PRO A 217 28.70 30.70 -21.47
CA PRO A 217 30.15 30.71 -21.31
C PRO A 217 30.75 31.81 -22.19
N LYS A 218 31.57 32.67 -21.59
CA LYS A 218 32.37 33.60 -22.35
C LYS A 218 33.45 32.81 -23.05
N TYR A 219 33.31 32.62 -24.38
CA TYR A 219 34.32 32.08 -25.25
C TYR A 219 35.44 33.11 -25.44
#